data_5a1cfe0541a93662824d078f04c58fb5
#
_entry.id   5a1cfe0541a93662824d078f04c58fb5
#
_cell.length_a   1.000
_cell.length_b   1.000
_cell.length_c   1.000
_cell.angle_alpha   90.00
_cell.angle_beta   90.00
_cell.angle_gamma   90.00
#
_symmetry.space_group_name_H-M   'P 1'
#
loop_
_entity.id
_entity.type
_entity.pdbx_description
1 polymer ?
#
loop_
_entity_poly.entity_id
_entity_poly.type
_entity_poly.pdbx_seq_one_letter_code
_entity_poly.pdbx_strand_id
1 'polypeptide(L)'
;SVYDKNINQAQRIIESLDNPEIHNSGLELINSNKVDAVMVVSPDDTHVEFVLECIKLQKPVLCEKPLSHSVKECNDVIEAEQKIGKRLVQVGFMRRFCPTYQEMKKNYNSLELGRALLLHCVHRMVSAPSYFESVMSIRSALVHEFDIIRWLLETEIVEIQIIKNTIRTELDFVDPILAIIKCANGVVVDVEVNANANYGYDVRAELVCEKGTVLMSPSRKNELLINNEHSFAYGKDWRPRFADAYRNQNQAWINCILNNTTSEGSSAWDGMISSFIAEKGVEAFEEEKVVTISLKEKPDFYN
;
A
#
# COMPACT_ATOMS: atom_id res chain seq x y z
N SER A 1 -21.89 6.66 10.13
CA SER A 1 -21.94 7.92 9.37
C SER A 1 -21.16 7.80 8.07
N VAL A 2 -21.62 8.44 7.01
CA VAL A 2 -21.02 8.40 5.67
C VAL A 2 -20.99 9.80 5.06
N TYR A 3 -19.93 10.07 4.32
CA TYR A 3 -19.84 11.19 3.38
C TYR A 3 -19.21 10.69 2.07
N ASP A 4 -19.78 11.08 0.96
CA ASP A 4 -19.20 10.94 -0.36
C ASP A 4 -19.58 12.16 -1.20
N LYS A 5 -18.64 12.71 -1.99
CA LYS A 5 -18.91 13.84 -2.90
C LYS A 5 -20.06 13.53 -3.86
N ASN A 6 -20.21 12.25 -4.24
CA ASN A 6 -21.33 11.73 -5.00
C ASN A 6 -22.40 11.17 -4.05
N ILE A 7 -23.45 11.93 -3.80
CA ILE A 7 -24.54 11.57 -2.90
C ILE A 7 -25.16 10.20 -3.21
N ASN A 8 -25.21 9.80 -4.48
CA ASN A 8 -25.75 8.49 -4.87
C ASN A 8 -24.85 7.33 -4.39
N GLN A 9 -23.53 7.55 -4.26
CA GLN A 9 -22.62 6.56 -3.68
C GLN A 9 -22.85 6.46 -2.16
N ALA A 10 -22.95 7.59 -1.47
CA ALA A 10 -23.29 7.60 -0.05
C ALA A 10 -24.61 6.83 0.21
N GLN A 11 -25.64 7.10 -0.58
CA GLN A 11 -26.94 6.42 -0.46
C GLN A 11 -26.83 4.90 -0.63
N ARG A 12 -26.07 4.41 -1.60
CA ARG A 12 -25.84 2.96 -1.79
C ARG A 12 -25.14 2.31 -0.60
N ILE A 13 -24.18 2.99 0.00
CA ILE A 13 -23.43 2.46 1.16
C ILE A 13 -24.35 2.32 2.37
N ILE A 14 -25.21 3.31 2.63
CA ILE A 14 -26.09 3.32 3.79
C ILE A 14 -27.20 2.26 3.74
N GLU A 15 -27.59 1.76 2.55
CA GLU A 15 -28.60 0.70 2.41
C GLU A 15 -28.24 -0.57 3.18
N SER A 16 -26.94 -0.78 3.46
CA SER A 16 -26.42 -1.95 4.20
C SER A 16 -26.12 -1.67 5.68
N LEU A 17 -26.41 -0.48 6.19
CA LEU A 17 -26.04 -0.04 7.53
C LEU A 17 -27.28 0.22 8.42
N ASP A 18 -27.14 -0.04 9.72
CA ASP A 18 -28.16 0.29 10.69
C ASP A 18 -28.08 1.79 11.08
N ASN A 19 -29.20 2.50 10.94
CA ASN A 19 -29.35 3.94 11.30
C ASN A 19 -28.22 4.83 10.76
N PRO A 20 -27.92 4.78 9.45
CA PRO A 20 -26.83 5.57 8.87
C PRO A 20 -27.19 7.06 8.84
N GLU A 21 -26.19 7.92 8.99
CA GLU A 21 -26.28 9.37 8.82
C GLU A 21 -25.40 9.77 7.64
N ILE A 22 -25.95 10.55 6.72
CA ILE A 22 -25.18 11.15 5.60
C ILE A 22 -24.86 12.59 5.98
N HIS A 23 -23.58 12.94 5.86
CA HIS A 23 -23.09 14.29 6.08
C HIS A 23 -22.89 15.03 4.76
N ASN A 24 -22.90 16.38 4.80
CA ASN A 24 -22.74 17.22 3.62
C ASN A 24 -21.26 17.48 3.26
N SER A 25 -20.36 17.20 4.20
CA SER A 25 -18.90 17.29 3.97
C SER A 25 -18.13 16.30 4.83
N GLY A 26 -16.88 15.98 4.42
CA GLY A 26 -15.98 15.16 5.21
C GLY A 26 -15.66 15.79 6.57
N LEU A 27 -15.46 17.10 6.60
CA LEU A 27 -15.22 17.84 7.86
C LEU A 27 -16.44 17.81 8.79
N GLU A 28 -17.66 17.92 8.26
CA GLU A 28 -18.87 17.78 9.06
C GLU A 28 -18.97 16.39 9.71
N LEU A 29 -18.68 15.32 8.95
CA LEU A 29 -18.62 13.95 9.46
C LEU A 29 -17.56 13.83 10.57
N ILE A 30 -16.34 14.30 10.33
CA ILE A 30 -15.24 14.21 11.27
C ILE A 30 -15.56 14.97 12.58
N ASN A 31 -16.23 16.13 12.48
CA ASN A 31 -16.60 16.94 13.64
C ASN A 31 -17.85 16.44 14.39
N SER A 32 -18.56 15.43 13.88
CA SER A 32 -19.74 14.87 14.54
C SER A 32 -19.37 14.17 15.84
N ASN A 33 -20.10 14.45 16.92
CA ASN A 33 -19.95 13.78 18.22
C ASN A 33 -20.41 12.31 18.20
N LYS A 34 -21.04 11.85 17.11
CA LYS A 34 -21.48 10.47 16.93
C LYS A 34 -20.42 9.60 16.23
N VAL A 35 -19.30 10.20 15.85
CA VAL A 35 -18.20 9.53 15.13
C VAL A 35 -17.00 9.44 16.06
N ASP A 36 -16.63 8.22 16.42
CA ASP A 36 -15.49 7.93 17.31
C ASP A 36 -14.18 7.68 16.55
N ALA A 37 -14.28 7.22 15.30
CA ALA A 37 -13.13 6.91 14.44
C ALA A 37 -13.51 7.11 12.98
N VAL A 38 -12.52 7.37 12.11
CA VAL A 38 -12.75 7.76 10.73
C VAL A 38 -11.94 6.89 9.77
N MET A 39 -12.58 6.43 8.68
CA MET A 39 -11.88 5.88 7.53
C MET A 39 -11.88 6.93 6.41
N VAL A 40 -10.69 7.35 5.98
CA VAL A 40 -10.48 8.27 4.85
C VAL A 40 -10.16 7.44 3.61
N VAL A 41 -11.13 7.37 2.70
CA VAL A 41 -11.05 6.62 1.43
C VAL A 41 -11.40 7.52 0.24
N SER A 42 -11.18 8.79 0.40
CA SER A 42 -11.41 9.87 -0.57
C SER A 42 -10.24 9.98 -1.57
N PRO A 43 -10.26 10.89 -2.56
CA PRO A 43 -9.11 11.15 -3.42
C PRO A 43 -7.86 11.56 -2.64
N ASP A 44 -6.68 11.15 -3.13
CA ASP A 44 -5.39 11.27 -2.44
C ASP A 44 -5.06 12.70 -1.98
N ASP A 45 -5.47 13.72 -2.74
CA ASP A 45 -5.28 15.14 -2.46
C ASP A 45 -6.08 15.67 -1.26
N THR A 46 -7.04 14.90 -0.77
CA THR A 46 -7.88 15.27 0.40
C THR A 46 -7.43 14.57 1.69
N HIS A 47 -6.52 13.61 1.61
CA HIS A 47 -6.14 12.75 2.74
C HIS A 47 -5.63 13.58 3.93
N VAL A 48 -4.64 14.43 3.70
CA VAL A 48 -3.94 15.15 4.78
C VAL A 48 -4.87 16.11 5.52
N GLU A 49 -5.75 16.83 4.80
CA GLU A 49 -6.74 17.72 5.43
C GLU A 49 -7.61 16.96 6.44
N PHE A 50 -8.16 15.81 6.03
CA PHE A 50 -9.04 15.02 6.88
C PHE A 50 -8.27 14.33 8.01
N VAL A 51 -7.07 13.84 7.75
CA VAL A 51 -6.21 13.22 8.77
C VAL A 51 -5.83 14.23 9.87
N LEU A 52 -5.42 15.44 9.48
CA LEU A 52 -5.07 16.49 10.44
C LEU A 52 -6.27 16.93 11.30
N GLU A 53 -7.47 17.01 10.73
CA GLU A 53 -8.67 17.31 11.51
C GLU A 53 -9.01 16.16 12.49
N CYS A 54 -8.84 14.89 12.08
CA CYS A 54 -8.99 13.75 12.98
C CYS A 54 -8.00 13.80 14.15
N ILE A 55 -6.72 14.10 13.87
CA ILE A 55 -5.68 14.24 14.91
C ILE A 55 -6.04 15.35 15.90
N LYS A 56 -6.44 16.52 15.41
CA LYS A 56 -6.87 17.67 16.22
C LYS A 56 -8.01 17.31 17.17
N LEU A 57 -8.96 16.49 16.72
CA LEU A 57 -10.09 15.98 17.50
C LEU A 57 -9.76 14.71 18.28
N GLN A 58 -8.51 14.23 18.22
CA GLN A 58 -8.03 13.00 18.83
C GLN A 58 -8.82 11.74 18.43
N LYS A 59 -9.34 11.69 17.20
CA LYS A 59 -10.04 10.54 16.64
C LYS A 59 -9.08 9.63 15.89
N PRO A 60 -9.08 8.30 16.16
CA PRO A 60 -8.35 7.35 15.33
C PRO A 60 -8.76 7.44 13.86
N VAL A 61 -7.78 7.38 12.97
CA VAL A 61 -8.02 7.47 11.54
C VAL A 61 -7.26 6.38 10.77
N LEU A 62 -7.98 5.63 9.94
CA LEU A 62 -7.40 4.79 8.90
C LEU A 62 -7.51 5.57 7.58
N CYS A 63 -6.36 5.96 7.03
CA CYS A 63 -6.28 6.69 5.78
C CYS A 63 -5.77 5.77 4.66
N GLU A 64 -6.49 5.71 3.52
CA GLU A 64 -6.00 4.99 2.35
C GLU A 64 -4.64 5.54 1.90
N LYS A 65 -3.92 4.70 1.18
CA LYS A 65 -2.60 5.03 0.64
C LYS A 65 -2.72 5.79 -0.71
N PRO A 66 -1.75 6.67 -1.04
CA PRO A 66 -0.67 7.13 -0.18
C PRO A 66 -1.19 8.08 0.89
N LEU A 67 -0.46 8.26 1.98
CA LEU A 67 -0.82 9.28 2.98
C LEU A 67 -0.87 10.68 2.35
N SER A 68 0.14 10.99 1.54
CA SER A 68 0.19 12.11 0.58
C SER A 68 1.28 11.82 -0.46
N HIS A 69 1.18 12.44 -1.63
CA HIS A 69 2.27 12.51 -2.60
C HIS A 69 3.37 13.51 -2.20
N SER A 70 3.13 14.35 -1.22
CA SER A 70 4.07 15.35 -0.70
C SER A 70 4.68 14.89 0.63
N VAL A 71 6.00 14.69 0.65
CA VAL A 71 6.75 14.36 1.88
C VAL A 71 6.57 15.46 2.93
N LYS A 72 6.45 16.73 2.52
CA LYS A 72 6.19 17.83 3.45
C LYS A 72 4.86 17.64 4.19
N GLU A 73 3.78 17.37 3.48
CA GLU A 73 2.46 17.12 4.08
C GLU A 73 2.45 15.87 4.98
N CYS A 74 3.17 14.81 4.61
CA CYS A 74 3.35 13.66 5.48
C CYS A 74 4.07 14.04 6.80
N ASN A 75 5.08 14.93 6.74
CA ASN A 75 5.74 15.43 7.95
C ASN A 75 4.80 16.28 8.80
N ASP A 76 3.92 17.11 8.21
CA ASP A 76 2.92 17.89 8.95
C ASP A 76 2.01 16.93 9.78
N VAL A 77 1.63 15.77 9.23
CA VAL A 77 0.87 14.73 9.95
C VAL A 77 1.69 14.14 11.11
N ILE A 78 2.96 13.80 10.87
CA ILE A 78 3.87 13.25 11.89
C ILE A 78 4.04 14.24 13.05
N GLU A 79 4.29 15.51 12.75
CA GLU A 79 4.43 16.58 13.75
C GLU A 79 3.15 16.75 14.57
N ALA A 80 1.97 16.66 13.93
CA ALA A 80 0.70 16.74 14.61
C ALA A 80 0.48 15.58 15.60
N GLU A 81 0.80 14.32 15.23
CA GLU A 81 0.75 13.17 16.15
C GLU A 81 1.73 13.30 17.30
N GLN A 82 2.97 13.72 17.03
CA GLN A 82 3.98 13.95 18.07
C GLN A 82 3.55 15.03 19.07
N LYS A 83 2.95 16.12 18.57
CA LYS A 83 2.48 17.23 19.40
C LYS A 83 1.39 16.81 20.39
N ILE A 84 0.49 15.91 19.99
CA ILE A 84 -0.55 15.39 20.88
C ILE A 84 -0.11 14.18 21.71
N GLY A 85 1.07 13.60 21.39
CA GLY A 85 1.63 12.45 22.09
C GLY A 85 0.86 11.14 21.86
N LYS A 86 0.09 11.03 20.75
CA LYS A 86 -0.71 9.83 20.43
C LYS A 86 -0.57 9.44 18.96
N ARG A 87 -0.35 8.16 18.71
CA ARG A 87 -0.39 7.57 17.37
C ARG A 87 -1.84 7.24 17.04
N LEU A 88 -2.46 8.03 16.17
CA LEU A 88 -3.87 7.91 15.78
C LEU A 88 -4.02 7.45 14.33
N VAL A 89 -2.96 7.61 13.51
CA VAL A 89 -2.99 7.36 12.07
C VAL A 89 -2.53 5.95 11.76
N GLN A 90 -3.36 5.21 11.03
CA GLN A 90 -2.96 4.03 10.28
C GLN A 90 -3.09 4.31 8.79
N VAL A 91 -2.05 4.02 8.01
CA VAL A 91 -2.10 4.12 6.55
C VAL A 91 -2.52 2.79 5.94
N GLY A 92 -3.38 2.82 4.93
CA GLY A 92 -4.06 1.67 4.33
C GLY A 92 -3.18 0.75 3.47
N PHE A 93 -1.99 0.39 3.94
CA PHE A 93 -1.14 -0.62 3.30
C PHE A 93 -1.59 -2.04 3.68
N MET A 94 -2.68 -2.48 3.07
CA MET A 94 -3.37 -3.73 3.38
C MET A 94 -2.50 -4.98 3.18
N ARG A 95 -1.41 -4.92 2.41
CA ARG A 95 -0.57 -6.10 2.14
C ARG A 95 0.07 -6.69 3.39
N ARG A 96 0.35 -5.88 4.42
CA ARG A 96 0.83 -6.37 5.74
C ARG A 96 -0.17 -7.32 6.41
N PHE A 97 -1.45 -7.22 6.05
CA PHE A 97 -2.55 -8.05 6.57
C PHE A 97 -2.97 -9.16 5.59
N CYS A 98 -2.30 -9.29 4.45
CA CYS A 98 -2.55 -10.34 3.49
C CYS A 98 -2.01 -11.68 4.00
N PRO A 99 -2.84 -12.74 4.09
CA PRO A 99 -2.41 -14.04 4.65
C PRO A 99 -1.15 -14.60 4.00
N THR A 100 -1.01 -14.47 2.68
CA THR A 100 0.15 -14.99 1.96
C THR A 100 1.43 -14.19 2.25
N TYR A 101 1.35 -12.86 2.42
CA TYR A 101 2.49 -12.05 2.85
C TYR A 101 2.86 -12.31 4.31
N GLN A 102 1.87 -12.51 5.18
CA GLN A 102 2.11 -12.86 6.59
C GLN A 102 2.79 -14.25 6.72
N GLU A 103 2.37 -15.21 5.91
CA GLU A 103 3.02 -16.52 5.87
C GLU A 103 4.46 -16.41 5.35
N MET A 104 4.71 -15.64 4.28
CA MET A 104 6.07 -15.36 3.79
C MET A 104 6.94 -14.71 4.87
N LYS A 105 6.41 -13.73 5.62
CA LYS A 105 7.08 -13.10 6.76
C LYS A 105 7.40 -14.09 7.87
N LYS A 106 6.47 -14.98 8.20
CA LYS A 106 6.69 -16.04 9.19
C LYS A 106 7.83 -16.96 8.76
N ASN A 107 7.87 -17.38 7.48
CA ASN A 107 8.96 -18.19 6.95
C ASN A 107 10.30 -17.44 6.98
N TYR A 108 10.31 -16.15 6.63
CA TYR A 108 11.50 -15.30 6.72
C TYR A 108 12.03 -15.22 8.17
N ASN A 109 11.15 -14.97 9.14
CA ASN A 109 11.51 -14.81 10.54
C ASN A 109 11.90 -16.13 11.23
N SER A 110 11.53 -17.30 10.68
CA SER A 110 11.93 -18.60 11.22
C SER A 110 13.42 -18.87 11.09
N LEU A 111 14.08 -18.21 10.14
CA LEU A 111 15.48 -18.41 9.75
C LEU A 111 15.82 -19.83 9.27
N GLU A 112 14.84 -20.71 9.10
CA GLU A 112 15.05 -22.09 8.61
C GLU A 112 15.63 -22.11 7.19
N LEU A 113 15.23 -21.12 6.38
CA LEU A 113 15.71 -20.94 5.01
C LEU A 113 17.05 -20.18 4.91
N GLY A 114 17.63 -19.77 6.04
CA GLY A 114 18.81 -18.93 6.08
C GLY A 114 18.49 -17.47 5.75
N ARG A 115 19.51 -16.69 5.37
CA ARG A 115 19.35 -15.27 5.03
C ARG A 115 18.62 -15.11 3.71
N ALA A 116 17.80 -14.07 3.58
CA ALA A 116 17.24 -13.64 2.30
C ALA A 116 18.35 -13.07 1.40
N LEU A 117 18.28 -13.40 0.12
CA LEU A 117 19.24 -12.96 -0.91
C LEU A 117 18.55 -12.04 -1.93
N LEU A 118 17.39 -12.49 -2.45
CA LEU A 118 16.62 -11.76 -3.46
C LEU A 118 15.13 -11.78 -3.10
N LEU A 119 14.41 -10.75 -3.54
CA LEU A 119 12.95 -10.73 -3.53
C LEU A 119 12.46 -10.30 -4.92
N HIS A 120 11.76 -11.19 -5.61
CA HIS A 120 11.12 -10.91 -6.89
C HIS A 120 9.67 -10.52 -6.66
N CYS A 121 9.23 -9.38 -7.20
CA CYS A 121 7.87 -8.89 -7.08
C CYS A 121 7.25 -8.65 -8.45
N VAL A 122 5.98 -8.98 -8.55
CA VAL A 122 5.16 -8.74 -9.74
C VAL A 122 3.93 -7.96 -9.32
N HIS A 123 3.67 -6.85 -10.03
CA HIS A 123 2.49 -6.01 -9.85
C HIS A 123 1.87 -5.73 -11.22
N ARG A 124 0.92 -6.56 -11.62
CA ARG A 124 0.26 -6.47 -12.92
C ARG A 124 -1.21 -6.12 -12.78
N MET A 125 -1.62 -5.07 -13.46
CA MET A 125 -3.01 -4.66 -13.59
C MET A 125 -3.58 -5.13 -14.93
N VAL A 126 -4.89 -5.29 -15.01
CA VAL A 126 -5.55 -5.72 -16.26
C VAL A 126 -5.41 -4.66 -17.33
N SER A 127 -5.74 -3.42 -16.96
CA SER A 127 -5.64 -2.25 -17.82
C SER A 127 -5.49 -0.99 -17.00
N ALA A 128 -4.72 -0.05 -17.49
CA ALA A 128 -4.61 1.30 -16.93
C ALA A 128 -5.89 2.11 -17.22
N PRO A 129 -6.32 2.97 -16.29
CA PRO A 129 -7.37 3.96 -16.59
C PRO A 129 -6.87 5.00 -17.60
N SER A 130 -7.79 5.67 -18.28
CA SER A 130 -7.47 6.63 -19.36
C SER A 130 -6.65 7.86 -18.92
N TYR A 131 -6.62 8.15 -17.63
CA TYR A 131 -5.84 9.25 -17.05
C TYR A 131 -4.47 8.81 -16.53
N PHE A 132 -4.05 7.57 -16.83
CA PHE A 132 -2.82 7.01 -16.28
C PHE A 132 -1.59 7.63 -16.92
N GLU A 133 -0.63 8.04 -16.10
CA GLU A 133 0.65 8.58 -16.48
C GLU A 133 1.80 7.68 -16.02
N SER A 134 2.96 7.76 -16.69
CA SER A 134 4.12 6.91 -16.39
C SER A 134 4.53 6.94 -14.92
N VAL A 135 4.51 8.10 -14.28
CA VAL A 135 4.88 8.27 -12.86
C VAL A 135 3.87 7.63 -11.90
N MET A 136 2.65 7.33 -12.35
CA MET A 136 1.65 6.64 -11.52
C MET A 136 2.04 5.19 -11.25
N SER A 137 2.82 4.55 -12.13
CA SER A 137 3.42 3.23 -11.83
C SER A 137 4.30 3.28 -10.58
N ILE A 138 4.91 4.43 -10.28
CA ILE A 138 5.74 4.62 -9.10
C ILE A 138 4.90 5.12 -7.92
N ARG A 139 4.18 6.23 -8.10
CA ARG A 139 3.45 6.92 -7.03
C ARG A 139 2.23 6.18 -6.50
N SER A 140 1.59 5.35 -7.34
CA SER A 140 0.33 4.68 -6.99
C SER A 140 0.47 3.16 -6.88
N ALA A 141 1.38 2.53 -7.66
CA ALA A 141 1.61 1.08 -7.62
C ALA A 141 2.81 0.73 -6.73
N LEU A 142 4.03 1.19 -7.03
CA LEU A 142 5.26 0.84 -6.29
C LEU A 142 5.24 1.26 -4.81
N VAL A 143 4.41 2.21 -4.40
CA VAL A 143 4.25 2.55 -2.96
C VAL A 143 3.84 1.34 -2.12
N HIS A 144 3.09 0.40 -2.68
CA HIS A 144 2.75 -0.85 -2.00
C HIS A 144 3.97 -1.75 -1.83
N GLU A 145 4.84 -1.80 -2.83
CA GLU A 145 6.08 -2.56 -2.78
C GLU A 145 7.06 -1.93 -1.79
N PHE A 146 7.20 -0.60 -1.78
CA PHE A 146 8.07 0.10 -0.83
C PHE A 146 7.69 -0.18 0.62
N ASP A 147 6.40 -0.20 0.93
CA ASP A 147 5.91 -0.56 2.27
C ASP A 147 6.16 -2.03 2.60
N ILE A 148 5.77 -2.96 1.67
CA ILE A 148 5.85 -4.39 1.96
C ILE A 148 7.27 -4.93 2.00
N ILE A 149 8.20 -4.40 1.19
CA ILE A 149 9.62 -4.75 1.21
C ILE A 149 10.21 -4.42 2.58
N ARG A 150 10.01 -3.19 3.07
CA ARG A 150 10.51 -2.74 4.36
C ARG A 150 9.95 -3.59 5.51
N TRP A 151 8.64 -3.83 5.49
CA TRP A 151 7.97 -4.64 6.51
C TRP A 151 8.39 -6.10 6.47
N LEU A 152 8.47 -6.71 5.28
CA LEU A 152 8.81 -8.13 5.10
C LEU A 152 10.25 -8.40 5.52
N LEU A 153 11.19 -7.60 5.04
CA LEU A 153 12.64 -7.81 5.20
C LEU A 153 13.23 -7.09 6.43
N GLU A 154 12.41 -6.35 7.17
CA GLU A 154 12.84 -5.58 8.38
C GLU A 154 14.08 -4.72 8.11
N THR A 155 14.09 -4.03 6.98
CA THR A 155 15.22 -3.26 6.49
C THR A 155 14.77 -2.02 5.72
N GLU A 156 15.65 -1.05 5.58
CA GLU A 156 15.37 0.14 4.78
C GLU A 156 15.88 0.00 3.34
N ILE A 157 15.21 0.69 2.41
CA ILE A 157 15.61 0.80 1.01
C ILE A 157 16.66 1.90 0.91
N VAL A 158 17.82 1.61 0.29
CA VAL A 158 18.96 2.54 0.20
C VAL A 158 19.31 2.96 -1.21
N GLU A 159 18.90 2.21 -2.22
CA GLU A 159 19.08 2.55 -3.63
C GLU A 159 17.87 2.13 -4.44
N ILE A 160 17.53 2.90 -5.49
CA ILE A 160 16.50 2.57 -6.46
C ILE A 160 16.96 2.95 -7.86
N GLN A 161 16.64 2.08 -8.83
CA GLN A 161 16.76 2.33 -10.26
C GLN A 161 15.46 1.94 -10.95
N ILE A 162 14.99 2.76 -11.89
CA ILE A 162 13.83 2.43 -12.72
C ILE A 162 14.27 2.21 -14.15
N ILE A 163 14.00 1.02 -14.68
CA ILE A 163 14.28 0.65 -16.06
C ILE A 163 13.00 0.79 -16.86
N LYS A 164 13.05 1.59 -17.92
CA LYS A 164 11.91 1.86 -18.81
C LYS A 164 11.85 0.84 -19.93
N ASN A 165 10.66 0.36 -20.25
CA ASN A 165 10.42 -0.32 -21.52
C ASN A 165 10.25 0.72 -22.63
N THR A 166 10.98 0.56 -23.74
CA THR A 166 10.94 1.46 -24.89
C THR A 166 10.31 0.84 -26.13
N ILE A 167 9.83 -0.41 -26.05
CA ILE A 167 9.27 -1.15 -27.20
C ILE A 167 7.80 -0.81 -27.40
N ARG A 168 7.06 -0.60 -26.31
CA ARG A 168 5.62 -0.36 -26.33
C ARG A 168 5.30 1.10 -26.59
N THR A 169 5.25 1.47 -27.87
CA THR A 169 5.11 2.86 -28.33
C THR A 169 3.65 3.27 -28.61
N GLU A 170 2.70 2.34 -28.53
CA GLU A 170 1.27 2.58 -28.73
C GLU A 170 0.57 3.24 -27.51
N LEU A 171 1.25 3.32 -26.38
CA LEU A 171 0.76 3.96 -25.17
C LEU A 171 1.36 5.37 -25.02
N ASP A 172 0.58 6.30 -24.51
CA ASP A 172 1.04 7.66 -24.17
C ASP A 172 1.89 7.68 -22.87
N PHE A 173 2.18 6.53 -22.28
CA PHE A 173 2.98 6.37 -21.06
C PHE A 173 3.87 5.12 -21.13
N VAL A 174 4.95 5.13 -20.35
CA VAL A 174 5.90 4.01 -20.28
C VAL A 174 5.29 2.85 -19.47
N ASP A 175 5.17 1.67 -20.11
CA ASP A 175 4.64 0.44 -19.50
C ASP A 175 5.16 -0.80 -20.25
N PRO A 176 5.63 -1.85 -19.58
CA PRO A 176 5.91 -1.93 -18.15
C PRO A 176 7.19 -1.18 -17.74
N ILE A 177 7.35 -1.00 -16.42
CA ILE A 177 8.63 -0.59 -15.82
C ILE A 177 9.18 -1.72 -14.95
N LEU A 178 10.51 -1.73 -14.76
CA LEU A 178 11.20 -2.61 -13.82
C LEU A 178 11.97 -1.75 -12.81
N ALA A 179 11.62 -1.86 -11.53
CA ALA A 179 12.38 -1.25 -10.45
C ALA A 179 13.40 -2.25 -9.90
N ILE A 180 14.67 -1.83 -9.81
CA ILE A 180 15.72 -2.53 -9.09
C ILE A 180 16.01 -1.77 -7.81
N ILE A 181 15.92 -2.44 -6.69
CA ILE A 181 15.99 -1.86 -5.35
C ILE A 181 17.05 -2.59 -4.55
N LYS A 182 17.85 -1.85 -3.78
CA LYS A 182 18.81 -2.40 -2.84
C LYS A 182 18.43 -2.03 -1.42
N CYS A 183 18.42 -3.02 -0.55
CA CYS A 183 18.14 -2.84 0.86
C CYS A 183 19.42 -2.69 1.69
N ALA A 184 19.33 -2.05 2.84
CA ALA A 184 20.47 -1.81 3.74
C ALA A 184 21.10 -3.10 4.27
N ASN A 185 20.33 -4.18 4.40
CA ASN A 185 20.82 -5.51 4.78
C ASN A 185 21.46 -6.29 3.61
N GLY A 186 21.56 -5.70 2.42
CA GLY A 186 22.19 -6.27 1.23
C GLY A 186 21.24 -7.08 0.32
N VAL A 187 19.98 -7.30 0.71
CA VAL A 187 18.99 -7.95 -0.16
C VAL A 187 18.72 -7.07 -1.38
N VAL A 188 18.69 -7.69 -2.56
CA VAL A 188 18.29 -7.03 -3.81
C VAL A 188 16.84 -7.41 -4.14
N VAL A 189 16.07 -6.43 -4.55
CA VAL A 189 14.66 -6.61 -4.94
C VAL A 189 14.44 -6.13 -6.35
N ASP A 190 13.77 -6.90 -7.17
CA ASP A 190 13.22 -6.45 -8.43
C ASP A 190 11.70 -6.43 -8.37
N VAL A 191 11.11 -5.40 -8.98
CA VAL A 191 9.67 -5.23 -9.06
C VAL A 191 9.26 -4.90 -10.49
N GLU A 192 8.55 -5.82 -11.13
CA GLU A 192 7.87 -5.54 -12.39
C GLU A 192 6.53 -4.86 -12.10
N VAL A 193 6.30 -3.69 -12.68
CA VAL A 193 4.98 -3.03 -12.72
C VAL A 193 4.50 -3.00 -14.17
N ASN A 194 3.36 -3.64 -14.44
CA ASN A 194 2.72 -3.67 -15.75
C ASN A 194 1.26 -3.23 -15.61
N ALA A 195 0.96 -2.02 -16.05
CA ALA A 195 -0.37 -1.42 -15.95
C ALA A 195 -1.37 -2.00 -16.97
N ASN A 196 -0.90 -2.72 -18.01
CA ASN A 196 -1.71 -3.30 -19.08
C ASN A 196 -1.30 -4.75 -19.39
N ALA A 197 -1.34 -5.61 -18.38
CA ALA A 197 -0.99 -7.02 -18.54
C ALA A 197 -2.05 -7.82 -19.32
N ASN A 198 -3.29 -7.34 -19.39
CA ASN A 198 -4.43 -7.87 -20.14
C ASN A 198 -4.99 -9.24 -19.70
N TYR A 199 -4.18 -10.12 -19.11
CA TYR A 199 -4.64 -11.47 -18.74
C TYR A 199 -5.33 -11.54 -17.37
N GLY A 200 -5.17 -10.52 -16.53
CA GLY A 200 -5.75 -10.51 -15.19
C GLY A 200 -4.93 -9.67 -14.21
N TYR A 201 -5.47 -9.49 -13.00
CA TYR A 201 -4.76 -8.85 -11.89
C TYR A 201 -3.85 -9.86 -11.21
N ASP A 202 -2.52 -9.63 -11.24
CA ASP A 202 -1.50 -10.54 -10.73
C ASP A 202 -0.49 -9.80 -9.85
N VAL A 203 -0.65 -9.93 -8.53
CA VAL A 203 0.30 -9.41 -7.54
C VAL A 203 0.81 -10.56 -6.69
N ARG A 204 2.11 -10.81 -6.77
CA ARG A 204 2.80 -11.92 -6.11
C ARG A 204 4.26 -11.60 -5.83
N ALA A 205 4.87 -12.39 -4.97
CA ALA A 205 6.28 -12.28 -4.63
C ALA A 205 6.94 -13.67 -4.52
N GLU A 206 8.25 -13.69 -4.68
CA GLU A 206 9.12 -14.85 -4.48
C GLU A 206 10.34 -14.41 -3.67
N LEU A 207 10.48 -14.96 -2.47
CA LEU A 207 11.61 -14.69 -1.57
C LEU A 207 12.64 -15.81 -1.70
N VAL A 208 13.80 -15.49 -2.25
CA VAL A 208 14.93 -16.42 -2.42
C VAL A 208 15.87 -16.29 -1.23
N CYS A 209 16.11 -17.40 -0.55
CA CYS A 209 16.99 -17.49 0.62
C CYS A 209 18.15 -18.49 0.37
N GLU A 210 19.13 -18.54 1.27
CA GLU A 210 20.33 -19.40 1.15
C GLU A 210 20.01 -20.89 1.03
N LYS A 211 18.91 -21.36 1.63
CA LYS A 211 18.58 -22.79 1.72
C LYS A 211 17.24 -23.15 1.06
N GLY A 212 16.55 -22.20 0.47
CA GLY A 212 15.26 -22.43 -0.16
C GLY A 212 14.57 -21.15 -0.57
N THR A 213 13.37 -21.30 -1.11
CA THR A 213 12.58 -20.20 -1.67
C THR A 213 11.14 -20.27 -1.15
N VAL A 214 10.56 -19.12 -0.84
CA VAL A 214 9.12 -18.98 -0.56
C VAL A 214 8.45 -18.33 -1.75
N LEU A 215 7.68 -19.11 -2.49
CA LEU A 215 6.93 -18.64 -3.64
C LEU A 215 5.48 -18.38 -3.26
N MET A 216 5.02 -17.15 -3.48
CA MET A 216 3.61 -16.81 -3.35
C MET A 216 2.86 -17.31 -4.59
N SER A 217 2.03 -18.32 -4.41
CA SER A 217 1.14 -18.78 -5.48
C SER A 217 0.09 -17.74 -5.81
N PRO A 218 -0.30 -17.57 -7.09
CA PRO A 218 -1.46 -16.77 -7.45
C PRO A 218 -2.69 -17.20 -6.66
N SER A 219 -3.53 -16.25 -6.26
CA SER A 219 -4.80 -16.56 -5.61
C SER A 219 -5.70 -17.30 -6.59
N ARG A 220 -5.78 -18.62 -6.45
CA ARG A 220 -6.58 -19.50 -7.31
C ARG A 220 -7.84 -19.89 -6.57
N LYS A 221 -9.01 -19.54 -7.08
CA LYS A 221 -10.29 -20.01 -6.51
C LYS A 221 -10.62 -21.42 -6.96
N ASN A 222 -10.49 -21.67 -8.27
CA ASN A 222 -10.70 -22.98 -8.88
C ASN A 222 -9.66 -23.22 -9.96
N GLU A 223 -9.27 -24.48 -10.16
CA GLU A 223 -8.47 -24.95 -11.26
C GLU A 223 -9.34 -25.82 -12.17
N LEU A 224 -9.23 -25.62 -13.47
CA LEU A 224 -9.98 -26.37 -14.48
C LEU A 224 -9.05 -27.39 -15.14
N LEU A 225 -9.41 -28.65 -15.07
CA LEU A 225 -8.72 -29.78 -15.71
C LEU A 225 -9.66 -30.36 -16.76
N ILE A 226 -9.37 -30.11 -18.04
CA ILE A 226 -10.17 -30.57 -19.17
C ILE A 226 -9.29 -30.84 -20.39
N ASN A 227 -9.56 -31.88 -21.15
CA ASN A 227 -8.86 -32.22 -22.40
C ASN A 227 -7.33 -32.25 -22.27
N ASN A 228 -6.79 -32.80 -21.18
CA ASN A 228 -5.36 -32.84 -20.82
C ASN A 228 -4.73 -31.45 -20.60
N GLU A 229 -5.53 -30.40 -20.42
CA GLU A 229 -5.09 -29.04 -20.11
C GLU A 229 -5.41 -28.69 -18.66
N HIS A 230 -4.54 -27.85 -18.06
CA HIS A 230 -4.72 -27.30 -16.73
C HIS A 230 -4.74 -25.78 -16.82
N SER A 231 -5.79 -25.16 -16.35
CA SER A 231 -5.97 -23.71 -16.38
C SER A 231 -6.60 -23.17 -15.10
N PHE A 232 -6.40 -21.90 -14.87
CA PHE A 232 -7.06 -21.15 -13.79
C PHE A 232 -7.29 -19.70 -14.22
N ALA A 233 -8.24 -19.02 -13.58
CA ALA A 233 -8.58 -17.65 -13.89
C ALA A 233 -8.00 -16.68 -12.90
N TYR A 234 -7.38 -15.60 -13.39
CA TYR A 234 -7.04 -14.42 -12.62
C TYR A 234 -8.26 -13.55 -12.36
N GLY A 235 -8.22 -12.77 -11.27
CA GLY A 235 -9.22 -11.75 -11.00
C GLY A 235 -9.15 -10.62 -12.05
N LYS A 236 -10.29 -9.94 -12.26
CA LYS A 236 -10.34 -8.77 -13.14
C LYS A 236 -9.76 -7.51 -12.48
N ASP A 237 -9.68 -7.50 -11.15
CA ASP A 237 -9.16 -6.38 -10.37
C ASP A 237 -8.59 -6.87 -9.02
N TRP A 238 -8.11 -5.94 -8.20
CA TRP A 238 -7.47 -6.18 -6.90
C TRP A 238 -8.41 -6.74 -5.83
N ARG A 239 -9.73 -6.52 -5.93
CA ARG A 239 -10.70 -6.85 -4.86
C ARG A 239 -10.72 -8.33 -4.50
N PRO A 240 -10.84 -9.28 -5.44
CA PRO A 240 -10.80 -10.70 -5.09
C PRO A 240 -9.44 -11.13 -4.51
N ARG A 241 -8.34 -10.49 -4.96
CA ARG A 241 -6.97 -10.83 -4.53
C ARG A 241 -6.70 -10.41 -3.09
N PHE A 242 -7.23 -9.25 -2.68
CA PHE A 242 -6.92 -8.63 -1.39
C PHE A 242 -8.13 -8.50 -0.46
N ALA A 243 -9.27 -9.16 -0.74
CA ALA A 243 -10.47 -9.09 0.10
C ALA A 243 -10.18 -9.42 1.58
N ASP A 244 -9.43 -10.49 1.83
CA ASP A 244 -9.07 -10.90 3.18
C ASP A 244 -8.07 -9.92 3.82
N ALA A 245 -7.15 -9.36 3.04
CA ALA A 245 -6.20 -8.37 3.54
C ALA A 245 -6.92 -7.12 4.05
N TYR A 246 -7.88 -6.57 3.30
CA TYR A 246 -8.69 -5.44 3.73
C TYR A 246 -9.56 -5.78 4.95
N ARG A 247 -10.21 -6.95 4.96
CA ARG A 247 -11.00 -7.40 6.11
C ARG A 247 -10.14 -7.48 7.37
N ASN A 248 -8.98 -8.12 7.27
CA ASN A 248 -8.06 -8.29 8.39
C ASN A 248 -7.50 -6.95 8.87
N GLN A 249 -7.11 -6.07 7.95
CA GLN A 249 -6.66 -4.71 8.27
C GLN A 249 -7.70 -3.92 9.05
N ASN A 250 -8.93 -3.88 8.52
CA ASN A 250 -10.01 -3.10 9.13
C ASN A 250 -10.40 -3.68 10.49
N GLN A 251 -10.47 -5.02 10.62
CA GLN A 251 -10.77 -5.66 11.87
C GLN A 251 -9.67 -5.43 12.92
N ALA A 252 -8.40 -5.53 12.53
CA ALA A 252 -7.28 -5.26 13.43
C ALA A 252 -7.29 -3.81 13.91
N TRP A 253 -7.54 -2.85 13.03
CA TRP A 253 -7.66 -1.43 13.38
C TRP A 253 -8.81 -1.17 14.37
N ILE A 254 -10.00 -1.74 14.12
CA ILE A 254 -11.14 -1.61 15.05
C ILE A 254 -10.79 -2.24 16.39
N ASN A 255 -10.15 -3.42 16.43
CA ASN A 255 -9.76 -4.07 17.66
C ASN A 255 -8.76 -3.21 18.47
N CYS A 256 -7.83 -2.53 17.82
CA CYS A 256 -6.91 -1.60 18.49
C CYS A 256 -7.68 -0.43 19.15
N ILE A 257 -8.67 0.13 18.46
CA ILE A 257 -9.51 1.21 19.01
C ILE A 257 -10.27 0.72 20.24
N LEU A 258 -10.94 -0.42 20.14
CA LEU A 258 -11.74 -0.99 21.23
C LEU A 258 -10.91 -1.34 22.47
N ASN A 259 -9.67 -1.78 22.27
CA ASN A 259 -8.74 -2.14 23.33
C ASN A 259 -7.84 -0.96 23.79
N ASN A 260 -7.99 0.20 23.18
CA ASN A 260 -7.15 1.39 23.43
C ASN A 260 -5.63 1.07 23.30
N THR A 261 -5.27 0.32 22.25
CA THR A 261 -3.89 -0.03 21.89
C THR A 261 -3.47 0.68 20.63
N THR A 262 -2.15 0.80 20.42
CA THR A 262 -1.61 1.33 19.16
C THR A 262 -1.85 0.34 18.02
N SER A 263 -2.17 0.86 16.83
CA SER A 263 -2.31 0.04 15.63
C SER A 263 -1.00 -0.67 15.25
N GLU A 264 -1.11 -1.93 14.84
CA GLU A 264 -0.03 -2.74 14.28
C GLU A 264 0.16 -2.51 12.76
N GLY A 265 -0.70 -1.71 12.14
CA GLY A 265 -0.62 -1.35 10.73
C GLY A 265 0.48 -0.33 10.44
N SER A 266 0.58 0.06 9.17
CA SER A 266 1.54 1.08 8.73
C SER A 266 1.20 2.41 9.39
N SER A 267 2.18 3.01 10.06
CA SER A 267 2.07 4.31 10.73
C SER A 267 2.13 5.48 9.74
N ALA A 268 1.90 6.70 10.23
CA ALA A 268 2.15 7.92 9.44
C ALA A 268 3.63 8.00 9.00
N TRP A 269 4.58 7.53 9.84
CA TRP A 269 5.99 7.41 9.48
C TRP A 269 6.20 6.47 8.29
N ASP A 270 5.60 5.28 8.30
CA ASP A 270 5.69 4.34 7.18
C ASP A 270 5.11 4.93 5.90
N GLY A 271 3.99 5.66 6.01
CA GLY A 271 3.37 6.40 4.92
C GLY A 271 4.31 7.44 4.32
N MET A 272 4.94 8.25 5.17
CA MET A 272 5.90 9.27 4.76
C MET A 272 7.11 8.64 4.06
N ILE A 273 7.69 7.56 4.63
CA ILE A 273 8.84 6.88 4.02
C ILE A 273 8.48 6.31 2.64
N SER A 274 7.30 5.70 2.49
CA SER A 274 6.85 5.18 1.19
C SER A 274 6.70 6.29 0.16
N SER A 275 6.18 7.46 0.55
CA SER A 275 6.06 8.65 -0.31
C SER A 275 7.44 9.22 -0.67
N PHE A 276 8.36 9.27 0.28
CA PHE A 276 9.73 9.73 0.04
C PHE A 276 10.49 8.81 -0.93
N ILE A 277 10.36 7.48 -0.77
CA ILE A 277 10.94 6.53 -1.72
C ILE A 277 10.30 6.68 -3.11
N ALA A 278 8.99 6.97 -3.17
CA ALA A 278 8.32 7.24 -4.43
C ALA A 278 8.84 8.50 -5.13
N GLU A 279 9.12 9.60 -4.39
CA GLU A 279 9.77 10.79 -4.96
C GLU A 279 11.14 10.42 -5.55
N LYS A 280 11.95 9.62 -4.84
CA LYS A 280 13.25 9.12 -5.33
C LYS A 280 13.12 8.16 -6.51
N GLY A 281 12.06 7.37 -6.55
CA GLY A 281 11.73 6.53 -7.70
C GLY A 281 11.37 7.35 -8.94
N VAL A 282 10.65 8.45 -8.78
CA VAL A 282 10.37 9.39 -9.87
C VAL A 282 11.67 10.06 -10.37
N GLU A 283 12.54 10.50 -9.46
CA GLU A 283 13.88 11.02 -9.82
C GLU A 283 14.67 9.97 -10.64
N ALA A 284 14.68 8.71 -10.17
CA ALA A 284 15.36 7.62 -10.89
C ALA A 284 14.74 7.34 -12.28
N PHE A 285 13.42 7.48 -12.40
CA PHE A 285 12.71 7.35 -13.67
C PHE A 285 13.02 8.48 -14.64
N GLU A 286 13.01 9.73 -14.17
CA GLU A 286 13.23 10.91 -15.02
C GLU A 286 14.68 11.01 -15.49
N GLU A 287 15.63 10.77 -14.58
CA GLU A 287 17.07 10.93 -14.87
C GLU A 287 17.75 9.63 -15.37
N GLU A 288 17.02 8.51 -15.43
CA GLU A 288 17.49 7.19 -15.91
C GLU A 288 18.78 6.71 -15.22
N LYS A 289 18.90 7.00 -13.93
CA LYS A 289 20.06 6.67 -13.10
C LYS A 289 19.67 5.91 -11.83
N VAL A 290 20.68 5.33 -11.16
CA VAL A 290 20.54 4.86 -9.79
C VAL A 290 20.47 6.07 -8.86
N VAL A 291 19.47 6.08 -7.98
CA VAL A 291 19.28 7.10 -6.95
C VAL A 291 19.52 6.50 -5.58
N THR A 292 20.43 7.11 -4.82
CA THR A 292 20.67 6.75 -3.41
C THR A 292 19.59 7.37 -2.53
N ILE A 293 19.08 6.58 -1.58
CA ILE A 293 18.04 6.96 -0.65
C ILE A 293 18.65 7.07 0.75
N SER A 294 18.66 8.30 1.28
CA SER A 294 19.12 8.57 2.64
C SER A 294 17.91 8.92 3.51
N LEU A 295 17.47 7.97 4.32
CA LEU A 295 16.35 8.17 5.23
C LEU A 295 16.81 8.87 6.50
N LYS A 296 15.93 9.71 7.06
CA LYS A 296 16.09 10.23 8.42
C LYS A 296 15.91 9.08 9.41
N GLU A 297 16.50 9.21 10.58
CA GLU A 297 16.29 8.28 11.68
C GLU A 297 14.81 8.28 12.11
N LYS A 298 14.28 7.08 12.37
CA LYS A 298 12.91 6.91 12.83
C LYS A 298 12.76 7.52 14.22
N PRO A 299 11.82 8.45 14.43
CA PRO A 299 11.59 9.01 15.75
C PRO A 299 11.19 7.92 16.77
N ASP A 300 11.69 8.02 18.02
CA ASP A 300 11.33 7.09 19.12
C ASP A 300 9.82 6.97 19.32
N PHE A 301 9.09 8.02 19.02
CA PHE A 301 7.62 8.04 19.04
C PHE A 301 6.97 6.95 18.19
N TYR A 302 7.63 6.47 17.15
CA TYR A 302 7.13 5.43 16.24
C TYR A 302 7.76 4.04 16.46
N ASN A 303 8.70 3.92 17.38
CA ASN A 303 9.33 2.64 17.76
C ASN A 303 8.43 1.77 18.64
#